data_530712da8f008f75413daef92bf81f15
#
_entry.id   530712da8f008f75413daef92bf81f15
#
_cell.length_a   1.000
_cell.length_b   1.000
_cell.length_c   1.000
_cell.angle_alpha   90.00
_cell.angle_beta   90.00
_cell.angle_gamma   90.00
#
_symmetry.space_group_name_H-M   'P 1'
#
loop_
_entity.id
_entity.type
_entity.pdbx_description
1 polymer ?
#
loop_
_entity_poly.entity_id
_entity_poly.type
_entity_poly.pdbx_seq_one_letter_code
_entity_poly.pdbx_strand_id
1 'polypeptide(L)'
;MHRSPPHAQPHKPAHARHIRRAESGPSRRGAWLVLAVLVFVTAATAGVGVWLYTRTEHAVAKVAPSTTTTIPVTTVPPTTTQPVPASVVPSVPAACTPAAVPGGVYAVGDSVLVDAQTPLQGCTPNIQVNASVSRQWSDGEGLLRQVMAAPPSPSVVVVDLGTNGPITDADFDAMMSILKQARRVVFVTVHVDRSWQDQVNGVLERGVSRYENTVLADWQSLAAQHPEWFYADATHLPIAGPGAQVLAWLIVSKF
;
A
#
# COMPACT_ATOMS: atom_id res chain seq x y z
N MET A 1 2.14 69.91 -61.14
CA MET A 1 3.03 70.11 -60.00
C MET A 1 2.97 68.89 -59.12
N HIS A 2 3.92 67.97 -59.37
CA HIS A 2 4.05 66.69 -58.61
C HIS A 2 5.11 66.90 -57.52
N ARG A 3 4.71 66.73 -56.25
CA ARG A 3 5.64 66.68 -55.14
C ARG A 3 5.89 65.22 -54.76
N SER A 4 7.12 64.78 -54.93
CA SER A 4 7.59 63.47 -54.46
C SER A 4 7.80 63.45 -52.92
N PRO A 5 7.52 62.36 -52.22
CA PRO A 5 7.80 62.24 -50.80
C PRO A 5 9.29 61.91 -50.52
N PRO A 6 9.82 62.24 -49.32
CA PRO A 6 11.21 62.09 -48.96
C PRO A 6 11.58 60.62 -48.64
N HIS A 7 12.80 60.25 -49.03
CA HIS A 7 13.45 58.96 -48.75
C HIS A 7 13.63 58.70 -47.24
N ALA A 8 13.14 57.59 -46.76
CA ALA A 8 13.42 57.04 -45.44
C ALA A 8 14.80 56.34 -45.47
N GLN A 9 15.68 56.70 -44.55
CA GLN A 9 17.00 56.03 -44.33
C GLN A 9 16.82 54.72 -43.58
N PRO A 10 17.65 53.68 -43.87
CA PRO A 10 17.59 52.43 -43.19
C PRO A 10 18.27 52.51 -41.83
N HIS A 11 17.54 52.11 -40.75
CA HIS A 11 18.07 51.93 -39.41
C HIS A 11 19.05 50.74 -39.35
N LYS A 12 20.26 50.96 -38.84
CA LYS A 12 21.22 49.93 -38.49
C LYS A 12 20.69 49.07 -37.33
N PRO A 13 20.82 47.74 -37.37
CA PRO A 13 20.46 46.90 -36.22
C PRO A 13 21.49 47.07 -35.08
N ALA A 14 20.96 47.21 -33.87
CA ALA A 14 21.71 47.27 -32.63
C ALA A 14 22.39 45.90 -32.35
N HIS A 15 23.68 45.92 -32.06
CA HIS A 15 24.40 44.73 -31.63
C HIS A 15 23.84 44.14 -30.35
N ALA A 16 23.26 42.93 -30.43
CA ALA A 16 22.91 42.09 -29.28
C ALA A 16 24.19 41.67 -28.56
N ARG A 17 24.38 42.17 -27.35
CA ARG A 17 25.45 41.69 -26.44
C ARG A 17 25.05 40.31 -25.94
N HIS A 18 25.75 39.27 -26.41
CA HIS A 18 25.69 37.94 -25.79
C HIS A 18 26.27 38.03 -24.37
N ILE A 19 25.38 38.00 -23.38
CA ILE A 19 25.75 37.73 -21.99
C ILE A 19 26.01 36.22 -21.89
N ARG A 20 27.31 35.85 -21.92
CA ARG A 20 27.73 34.49 -21.53
C ARG A 20 27.50 34.36 -20.04
N ARG A 21 26.46 33.59 -19.67
CA ARG A 21 26.25 33.11 -18.31
C ARG A 21 27.36 32.08 -18.03
N ALA A 22 28.29 32.41 -17.17
CA ALA A 22 29.28 31.47 -16.67
C ALA A 22 28.56 30.46 -15.77
N GLU A 23 28.44 29.22 -16.22
CA GLU A 23 28.02 28.11 -15.36
C GLU A 23 29.18 27.81 -14.40
N SER A 24 29.05 28.25 -13.16
CA SER A 24 29.97 27.88 -12.08
C SER A 24 29.67 26.40 -11.69
N GLY A 25 30.46 25.49 -12.22
CA GLY A 25 30.48 24.11 -11.75
C GLY A 25 30.84 24.04 -10.25
N PRO A 26 30.45 22.98 -9.55
CA PRO A 26 30.70 22.85 -8.11
C PRO A 26 32.19 22.93 -7.82
N SER A 27 32.56 23.77 -6.85
CA SER A 27 33.95 23.96 -6.47
C SER A 27 34.52 22.60 -5.98
N ARG A 28 35.81 22.34 -6.30
CA ARG A 28 36.49 21.09 -5.85
C ARG A 28 36.36 20.83 -4.36
N ARG A 29 36.24 21.88 -3.53
CA ARG A 29 36.01 21.77 -2.09
C ARG A 29 34.60 21.22 -1.74
N GLY A 30 33.58 21.56 -2.52
CA GLY A 30 32.22 21.01 -2.33
C GLY A 30 32.14 19.51 -2.69
N ALA A 31 32.83 19.08 -3.72
CA ALA A 31 32.87 17.66 -4.12
C ALA A 31 33.55 16.78 -3.05
N TRP A 32 34.60 17.24 -2.39
CA TRP A 32 35.25 16.50 -1.30
C TRP A 32 34.38 16.40 -0.04
N LEU A 33 33.59 17.43 0.29
CA LEU A 33 32.64 17.39 1.41
C LEU A 33 31.52 16.40 1.18
N VAL A 34 30.96 16.33 -0.01
CA VAL A 34 29.91 15.35 -0.35
C VAL A 34 30.46 13.91 -0.29
N LEU A 35 31.69 13.70 -0.80
CA LEU A 35 32.33 12.38 -0.74
C LEU A 35 32.63 11.97 0.72
N ALA A 36 33.09 12.88 1.56
CA ALA A 36 33.36 12.61 2.97
C ALA A 36 32.07 12.27 3.75
N VAL A 37 30.95 12.94 3.49
CA VAL A 37 29.65 12.64 4.11
C VAL A 37 29.13 11.28 3.67
N LEU A 38 29.25 10.93 2.38
CA LEU A 38 28.86 9.61 1.86
C LEU A 38 29.67 8.46 2.50
N VAL A 39 30.98 8.63 2.64
CA VAL A 39 31.83 7.61 3.29
C VAL A 39 31.49 7.48 4.79
N PHE A 40 31.17 8.57 5.48
CA PHE A 40 30.80 8.52 6.90
C PHE A 40 29.45 7.83 7.12
N VAL A 41 28.45 8.08 6.25
CA VAL A 41 27.14 7.45 6.32
C VAL A 41 27.24 5.94 6.06
N THR A 42 28.04 5.52 5.07
CA THR A 42 28.22 4.08 4.79
C THR A 42 28.98 3.34 5.91
N ALA A 43 29.96 3.98 6.55
CA ALA A 43 30.69 3.40 7.68
C ALA A 43 29.80 3.28 8.95
N ALA A 44 28.91 4.26 9.19
CA ALA A 44 27.99 4.23 10.32
C ALA A 44 26.93 3.13 10.17
N THR A 45 26.40 2.92 8.97
CA THR A 45 25.41 1.87 8.71
C THR A 45 26.01 0.46 8.80
N ALA A 46 27.23 0.25 8.35
CA ALA A 46 27.95 -1.02 8.50
C ALA A 46 28.25 -1.35 9.97
N GLY A 47 28.64 -0.34 10.78
CA GLY A 47 28.92 -0.52 12.20
C GLY A 47 27.70 -0.91 13.02
N VAL A 48 26.53 -0.33 12.75
CA VAL A 48 25.26 -0.69 13.43
C VAL A 48 24.80 -2.10 13.05
N GLY A 49 24.96 -2.50 11.78
CA GLY A 49 24.59 -3.84 11.32
C GLY A 49 25.43 -4.93 12.01
N VAL A 50 26.74 -4.74 12.15
CA VAL A 50 27.64 -5.69 12.84
C VAL A 50 27.35 -5.72 14.34
N TRP A 51 27.05 -4.59 14.98
CA TRP A 51 26.74 -4.55 16.41
C TRP A 51 25.41 -5.25 16.74
N LEU A 52 24.40 -5.14 15.88
CA LEU A 52 23.13 -5.86 16.03
C LEU A 52 23.31 -7.37 15.80
N TYR A 53 24.12 -7.78 14.83
CA TYR A 53 24.37 -9.20 14.52
C TYR A 53 25.11 -9.91 15.67
N THR A 54 26.10 -9.27 16.31
CA THR A 54 26.84 -9.88 17.42
C THR A 54 26.06 -9.95 18.73
N ARG A 55 24.97 -9.18 18.91
CA ARG A 55 24.15 -9.24 20.13
C ARG A 55 23.13 -10.37 20.16
N THR A 56 22.79 -10.96 19.02
CA THR A 56 21.78 -12.04 18.95
C THR A 56 22.34 -13.43 19.29
N GLU A 57 23.67 -13.61 19.37
CA GLU A 57 24.26 -14.94 19.62
C GLU A 57 24.44 -15.32 21.12
N HIS A 58 24.13 -14.44 22.07
CA HIS A 58 24.41 -14.73 23.50
C HIS A 58 23.18 -15.01 24.38
N ALA A 59 22.01 -15.27 23.80
CA ALA A 59 20.81 -15.62 24.57
C ALA A 59 20.35 -17.07 24.33
N VAL A 60 21.25 -18.03 24.46
CA VAL A 60 20.84 -19.43 24.64
C VAL A 60 20.62 -19.68 26.12
N ALA A 61 19.38 -19.53 26.57
CA ALA A 61 18.95 -19.84 27.91
C ALA A 61 19.08 -21.37 28.13
N LYS A 62 19.87 -21.71 29.14
CA LYS A 62 20.07 -23.09 29.63
C LYS A 62 18.74 -23.59 30.20
N VAL A 63 18.05 -24.46 29.45
CA VAL A 63 16.82 -25.12 29.90
C VAL A 63 17.19 -26.14 30.99
N ALA A 64 16.68 -25.94 32.22
CA ALA A 64 16.75 -26.90 33.30
C ALA A 64 15.77 -28.07 33.03
N PRO A 65 16.07 -29.30 33.43
CA PRO A 65 15.19 -30.44 33.21
C PRO A 65 13.91 -30.31 34.04
N SER A 66 12.78 -30.34 33.36
CA SER A 66 11.43 -30.32 33.97
C SER A 66 11.14 -31.69 34.59
N THR A 67 10.84 -31.69 35.87
CA THR A 67 10.31 -32.84 36.60
C THR A 67 8.90 -33.17 36.11
N THR A 68 8.72 -34.39 35.61
CA THR A 68 7.42 -34.90 35.16
C THR A 68 6.55 -35.17 36.39
N THR A 69 5.54 -34.32 36.62
CA THR A 69 4.48 -34.58 37.57
C THR A 69 3.33 -35.29 36.84
N THR A 70 3.13 -36.56 37.22
CA THR A 70 2.06 -37.40 36.72
C THR A 70 0.74 -36.94 37.32
N ILE A 71 -0.17 -36.36 36.49
CA ILE A 71 -1.52 -36.01 36.89
C ILE A 71 -2.42 -37.21 36.60
N PRO A 72 -3.31 -37.66 37.52
CA PRO A 72 -4.21 -38.78 37.30
C PRO A 72 -5.23 -38.42 36.20
N VAL A 73 -5.39 -39.29 35.22
CA VAL A 73 -6.34 -39.21 34.14
C VAL A 73 -7.75 -39.47 34.72
N THR A 74 -8.55 -38.42 34.85
CA THR A 74 -10.00 -38.51 35.08
C THR A 74 -10.65 -38.78 33.73
N THR A 75 -11.22 -39.99 33.56
CA THR A 75 -12.00 -40.39 32.40
C THR A 75 -13.30 -39.55 32.32
N VAL A 76 -13.36 -38.61 31.37
CA VAL A 76 -14.61 -37.90 31.01
C VAL A 76 -15.37 -38.79 30.02
N PRO A 77 -16.69 -38.98 30.20
CA PRO A 77 -17.49 -39.77 29.25
C PRO A 77 -17.56 -39.08 27.89
N PRO A 78 -17.69 -39.80 26.76
CA PRO A 78 -17.70 -39.24 25.43
C PRO A 78 -18.88 -38.29 25.24
N THR A 79 -18.55 -37.01 25.08
CA THR A 79 -19.52 -36.01 24.64
C THR A 79 -19.87 -36.30 23.19
N THR A 80 -21.14 -36.59 22.92
CA THR A 80 -21.70 -36.74 21.58
C THR A 80 -21.47 -35.44 20.82
N THR A 81 -20.49 -35.42 19.92
CA THR A 81 -20.21 -34.28 19.03
C THR A 81 -21.36 -34.22 18.02
N GLN A 82 -22.31 -33.28 18.21
CA GLN A 82 -23.22 -32.91 17.14
C GLN A 82 -22.36 -32.38 15.95
N PRO A 83 -22.71 -32.81 14.71
CA PRO A 83 -22.04 -32.22 13.54
C PRO A 83 -22.34 -30.73 13.51
N VAL A 84 -21.29 -29.91 13.60
CA VAL A 84 -21.38 -28.49 13.34
C VAL A 84 -21.86 -28.36 11.90
N PRO A 85 -22.93 -27.58 11.61
CA PRO A 85 -23.34 -27.38 10.23
C PRO A 85 -22.16 -26.82 9.44
N ALA A 86 -21.83 -27.48 8.33
CA ALA A 86 -20.75 -27.03 7.44
C ALA A 86 -21.04 -25.57 7.08
N SER A 87 -20.16 -24.67 7.52
CA SER A 87 -20.19 -23.28 7.10
C SER A 87 -20.22 -23.30 5.58
N VAL A 88 -21.28 -22.72 5.00
CA VAL A 88 -21.37 -22.55 3.54
C VAL A 88 -20.26 -21.57 3.17
N VAL A 89 -19.11 -22.10 2.79
CA VAL A 89 -18.04 -21.30 2.19
C VAL A 89 -18.63 -20.73 0.90
N PRO A 90 -18.74 -19.41 0.73
CA PRO A 90 -19.24 -18.86 -0.51
C PRO A 90 -18.32 -19.37 -1.63
N SER A 91 -18.91 -20.00 -2.65
CA SER A 91 -18.15 -20.43 -3.81
C SER A 91 -17.52 -19.18 -4.45
N VAL A 92 -16.19 -19.08 -4.38
CA VAL A 92 -15.45 -17.98 -4.97
C VAL A 92 -15.65 -18.04 -6.49
N PRO A 93 -16.13 -16.97 -7.14
CA PRO A 93 -16.32 -16.97 -8.58
C PRO A 93 -14.96 -17.14 -9.27
N ALA A 94 -14.91 -17.95 -10.33
CA ALA A 94 -13.69 -18.22 -11.06
C ALA A 94 -13.12 -17.00 -11.82
N ALA A 95 -13.93 -15.96 -12.07
CA ALA A 95 -13.52 -14.71 -12.72
C ALA A 95 -14.55 -13.59 -12.50
N CYS A 96 -14.10 -12.34 -12.56
CA CYS A 96 -14.97 -11.17 -12.64
C CYS A 96 -15.58 -11.02 -14.04
N THR A 97 -16.80 -10.51 -14.11
CA THR A 97 -17.30 -9.93 -15.36
C THR A 97 -16.78 -8.49 -15.45
N PRO A 98 -15.99 -8.12 -16.50
CA PRO A 98 -15.46 -6.77 -16.62
C PRO A 98 -16.57 -5.73 -16.72
N ALA A 99 -16.53 -4.72 -15.84
CA ALA A 99 -17.49 -3.61 -15.82
C ALA A 99 -16.82 -2.29 -15.48
N ALA A 100 -17.11 -1.24 -16.25
CA ALA A 100 -16.67 0.10 -15.93
C ALA A 100 -17.57 0.74 -14.86
N VAL A 101 -16.96 1.44 -13.91
CA VAL A 101 -17.65 2.13 -12.82
C VAL A 101 -17.86 3.61 -13.20
N PRO A 102 -19.11 4.13 -13.20
CA PRO A 102 -19.35 5.54 -13.46
C PRO A 102 -18.58 6.45 -12.50
N GLY A 103 -17.87 7.44 -13.04
CA GLY A 103 -17.02 8.34 -12.28
C GLY A 103 -15.63 7.78 -11.94
N GLY A 104 -15.31 6.56 -12.41
CA GLY A 104 -13.99 5.95 -12.26
C GLY A 104 -13.69 5.40 -10.86
N VAL A 105 -12.65 4.58 -10.81
CA VAL A 105 -12.11 3.96 -9.60
C VAL A 105 -10.63 4.31 -9.46
N TYR A 106 -10.21 4.65 -8.25
CA TYR A 106 -8.80 4.77 -7.90
C TYR A 106 -8.47 3.82 -6.73
N ALA A 107 -7.48 2.97 -6.93
CA ALA A 107 -7.02 2.04 -5.91
C ALA A 107 -5.60 2.43 -5.46
N VAL A 108 -5.43 2.63 -4.17
CA VAL A 108 -4.12 2.81 -3.54
C VAL A 108 -3.82 1.58 -2.68
N GLY A 109 -2.59 1.05 -2.77
CA GLY A 109 -2.22 -0.12 -1.99
C GLY A 109 -0.72 -0.34 -1.86
N ASP A 110 -0.38 -1.34 -1.09
CA ASP A 110 0.98 -1.80 -0.88
C ASP A 110 1.35 -2.98 -1.80
N SER A 111 2.26 -3.87 -1.38
CA SER A 111 2.72 -4.99 -2.19
C SER A 111 1.63 -6.01 -2.50
N VAL A 112 0.64 -6.19 -1.63
CA VAL A 112 -0.46 -7.14 -1.86
C VAL A 112 -1.35 -6.68 -3.00
N LEU A 113 -1.61 -5.36 -3.09
CA LEU A 113 -2.32 -4.79 -4.23
C LEU A 113 -1.48 -4.83 -5.52
N VAL A 114 -0.14 -4.77 -5.45
CA VAL A 114 0.73 -4.99 -6.62
C VAL A 114 0.47 -6.37 -7.21
N ASP A 115 0.37 -7.41 -6.38
CA ASP A 115 0.13 -8.79 -6.80
C ASP A 115 -1.24 -8.95 -7.47
N ALA A 116 -2.25 -8.21 -6.99
CA ALA A 116 -3.62 -8.25 -7.50
C ALA A 116 -3.92 -7.22 -8.60
N GLN A 117 -2.98 -6.36 -8.98
CA GLN A 117 -3.21 -5.26 -9.93
C GLN A 117 -3.76 -5.73 -11.28
N THR A 118 -3.15 -6.74 -11.87
CA THR A 118 -3.56 -7.26 -13.19
C THR A 118 -4.99 -7.78 -13.20
N PRO A 119 -5.40 -8.70 -12.30
CA PRO A 119 -6.78 -9.17 -12.27
C PRO A 119 -7.77 -8.05 -11.89
N LEU A 120 -7.39 -7.10 -11.03
CA LEU A 120 -8.25 -5.97 -10.67
C LEU A 120 -8.53 -5.06 -11.87
N GLN A 121 -7.53 -4.77 -12.70
CA GLN A 121 -7.68 -4.03 -13.96
C GLN A 121 -8.52 -4.83 -14.99
N GLY A 122 -8.40 -6.14 -14.99
CA GLY A 122 -9.26 -7.01 -15.79
C GLY A 122 -10.73 -6.96 -15.40
N CYS A 123 -11.01 -6.86 -14.09
CA CYS A 123 -12.37 -6.73 -13.55
C CYS A 123 -12.98 -5.34 -13.78
N THR A 124 -12.18 -4.29 -13.75
CA THR A 124 -12.64 -2.89 -13.84
C THR A 124 -11.76 -2.11 -14.81
N PRO A 125 -12.14 -2.03 -16.11
CA PRO A 125 -11.28 -1.45 -17.14
C PRO A 125 -10.92 0.03 -16.96
N ASN A 126 -11.72 0.78 -16.18
CA ASN A 126 -11.47 2.20 -15.88
C ASN A 126 -10.93 2.45 -14.45
N ILE A 127 -10.27 1.46 -13.86
CA ILE A 127 -9.56 1.62 -12.59
C ILE A 127 -8.15 2.15 -12.81
N GLN A 128 -7.75 3.10 -12.00
CA GLN A 128 -6.36 3.52 -11.85
C GLN A 128 -5.80 2.87 -10.58
N VAL A 129 -4.80 2.00 -10.73
CA VAL A 129 -4.14 1.35 -9.60
C VAL A 129 -2.79 2.01 -9.35
N ASN A 130 -2.58 2.48 -8.13
CA ASN A 130 -1.32 3.01 -7.64
C ASN A 130 -0.88 2.18 -6.42
N ALA A 131 -0.19 1.10 -6.70
CA ALA A 131 0.35 0.19 -5.71
C ALA A 131 1.88 0.22 -5.69
N SER A 132 2.51 0.02 -4.53
CA SER A 132 3.97 0.01 -4.39
C SER A 132 4.39 -0.83 -3.20
N VAL A 133 5.45 -1.61 -3.39
CA VAL A 133 6.06 -2.41 -2.32
C VAL A 133 6.43 -1.52 -1.12
N SER A 134 6.18 -2.01 0.09
CA SER A 134 6.49 -1.36 1.37
C SER A 134 5.77 -0.02 1.61
N ARG A 135 4.72 0.31 0.85
CA ARG A 135 3.96 1.56 1.06
C ARG A 135 3.34 1.59 2.45
N GLN A 136 3.57 2.70 3.15
CA GLN A 136 2.97 2.97 4.44
C GLN A 136 1.59 3.64 4.29
N TRP A 137 0.78 3.58 5.34
CA TRP A 137 -0.54 4.24 5.37
C TRP A 137 -0.45 5.74 5.06
N SER A 138 0.50 6.45 5.69
CA SER A 138 0.72 7.89 5.48
C SER A 138 1.10 8.26 4.04
N ASP A 139 1.81 7.38 3.32
CA ASP A 139 2.14 7.59 1.92
C ASP A 139 0.88 7.53 1.06
N GLY A 140 -0.02 6.58 1.38
CA GLY A 140 -1.34 6.47 0.75
C GLY A 140 -2.20 7.69 0.98
N GLU A 141 -2.23 8.25 2.19
CA GLU A 141 -2.91 9.52 2.49
C GLU A 141 -2.39 10.67 1.62
N GLY A 142 -1.07 10.79 1.50
CA GLY A 142 -0.42 11.82 0.67
C GLY A 142 -0.86 11.74 -0.79
N LEU A 143 -0.90 10.53 -1.35
CA LEU A 143 -1.37 10.29 -2.73
C LEU A 143 -2.85 10.60 -2.89
N LEU A 144 -3.71 10.11 -2.01
CA LEU A 144 -5.14 10.30 -2.08
C LEU A 144 -5.53 11.77 -1.90
N ARG A 145 -4.81 12.53 -1.09
CA ARG A 145 -4.99 13.99 -0.98
C ARG A 145 -4.78 14.69 -2.31
N GLN A 146 -3.77 14.29 -3.08
CA GLN A 146 -3.51 14.84 -4.42
C GLN A 146 -4.59 14.43 -5.43
N VAL A 147 -4.97 13.15 -5.43
CA VAL A 147 -5.98 12.60 -6.34
C VAL A 147 -7.35 13.24 -6.10
N MET A 148 -7.76 13.34 -4.85
CA MET A 148 -9.06 13.93 -4.50
C MET A 148 -9.13 15.45 -4.70
N ALA A 149 -7.99 16.13 -4.73
CA ALA A 149 -7.92 17.57 -5.04
C ALA A 149 -7.92 17.86 -6.56
N ALA A 150 -7.67 16.88 -7.42
CA ALA A 150 -7.59 17.03 -8.86
C ALA A 150 -8.88 16.55 -9.55
N PRO A 151 -9.73 17.47 -10.11
CA PRO A 151 -10.93 17.05 -10.81
C PRO A 151 -10.62 16.45 -12.21
N PRO A 152 -11.39 15.45 -12.68
CA PRO A 152 -12.48 14.80 -11.95
C PRO A 152 -11.95 13.81 -10.91
N SER A 153 -12.41 13.94 -9.67
CA SER A 153 -12.07 12.99 -8.60
C SER A 153 -12.78 11.65 -8.83
N PRO A 154 -12.15 10.52 -8.47
CA PRO A 154 -12.76 9.20 -8.61
C PRO A 154 -14.01 9.07 -7.72
N SER A 155 -15.05 8.39 -8.24
CA SER A 155 -16.28 8.14 -7.48
C SER A 155 -16.13 7.00 -6.49
N VAL A 156 -15.24 6.04 -6.76
CA VAL A 156 -14.91 4.92 -5.88
C VAL A 156 -13.42 4.95 -5.58
N VAL A 157 -13.08 4.78 -4.31
CA VAL A 157 -11.68 4.67 -3.87
C VAL A 157 -11.49 3.34 -3.15
N VAL A 158 -10.42 2.62 -3.48
CA VAL A 158 -9.99 1.40 -2.77
C VAL A 158 -8.73 1.74 -1.97
N VAL A 159 -8.71 1.31 -0.70
CA VAL A 159 -7.56 1.45 0.20
C VAL A 159 -7.16 0.05 0.68
N ASP A 160 -6.06 -0.47 0.13
CA ASP A 160 -5.46 -1.76 0.47
C ASP A 160 -4.07 -1.51 1.09
N LEU A 161 -4.09 -1.05 2.33
CA LEU A 161 -2.92 -0.62 3.11
C LEU A 161 -3.01 -1.12 4.54
N GLY A 162 -1.85 -1.29 5.19
CA GLY A 162 -1.74 -1.73 6.57
C GLY A 162 -0.89 -2.99 6.74
N THR A 163 -0.52 -3.64 5.63
CA THR A 163 0.41 -4.78 5.65
C THR A 163 1.78 -4.40 6.21
N ASN A 164 2.21 -3.15 6.03
CA ASN A 164 3.57 -2.70 6.37
C ASN A 164 3.69 -1.97 7.72
N GLY A 165 2.64 -1.94 8.54
CA GLY A 165 2.71 -1.35 9.86
C GLY A 165 1.35 -1.09 10.51
N PRO A 166 1.33 -0.87 11.84
CA PRO A 166 0.11 -0.59 12.56
C PRO A 166 -0.48 0.77 12.19
N ILE A 167 -1.80 0.88 12.33
CA ILE A 167 -2.56 2.13 12.20
C ILE A 167 -3.42 2.35 13.44
N THR A 168 -3.87 3.59 13.65
CA THR A 168 -4.77 3.98 14.74
C THR A 168 -6.14 4.42 14.20
N ASP A 169 -7.13 4.54 15.09
CA ASP A 169 -8.43 5.11 14.71
C ASP A 169 -8.28 6.57 14.20
N ALA A 170 -7.29 7.33 14.71
CA ALA A 170 -7.00 8.68 14.23
C ALA A 170 -6.44 8.68 12.79
N ASP A 171 -5.61 7.69 12.43
CA ASP A 171 -5.11 7.53 11.06
C ASP A 171 -6.26 7.19 10.09
N PHE A 172 -7.21 6.34 10.52
CA PHE A 172 -8.41 6.05 9.74
C PHE A 172 -9.27 7.30 9.53
N ASP A 173 -9.50 8.09 10.57
CA ASP A 173 -10.29 9.32 10.49
C ASP A 173 -9.59 10.41 9.64
N ALA A 174 -8.26 10.49 9.68
CA ALA A 174 -7.48 11.35 8.81
C ALA A 174 -7.66 10.95 7.32
N MET A 175 -7.59 9.66 7.01
CA MET A 175 -7.88 9.12 5.68
C MET A 175 -9.30 9.48 5.23
N MET A 176 -10.30 9.28 6.09
CA MET A 176 -11.69 9.60 5.76
C MET A 176 -11.95 11.10 5.59
N SER A 177 -11.19 11.96 6.26
CA SER A 177 -11.25 13.41 6.02
C SER A 177 -10.92 13.79 4.57
N ILE A 178 -10.04 13.02 3.93
CA ILE A 178 -9.65 13.16 2.52
C ILE A 178 -10.75 12.59 1.60
N LEU A 179 -11.33 11.44 1.99
CA LEU A 179 -12.20 10.62 1.13
C LEU A 179 -13.70 10.89 1.30
N LYS A 180 -14.08 11.86 2.12
CA LYS A 180 -15.49 12.16 2.45
C LYS A 180 -16.39 12.45 1.24
N GLN A 181 -15.82 12.90 0.11
CA GLN A 181 -16.57 13.22 -1.11
C GLN A 181 -16.66 12.02 -2.08
N ALA A 182 -15.93 10.94 -1.86
CA ALA A 182 -16.07 9.74 -2.66
C ALA A 182 -17.46 9.13 -2.43
N ARG A 183 -18.10 8.66 -3.49
CA ARG A 183 -19.38 7.95 -3.39
C ARG A 183 -19.24 6.67 -2.57
N ARG A 184 -18.10 5.99 -2.72
CA ARG A 184 -17.79 4.73 -2.04
C ARG A 184 -16.29 4.66 -1.75
N VAL A 185 -15.96 4.21 -0.54
CA VAL A 185 -14.60 3.87 -0.13
C VAL A 185 -14.58 2.41 0.32
N VAL A 186 -13.76 1.60 -0.33
CA VAL A 186 -13.55 0.19 0.01
C VAL A 186 -12.24 0.06 0.76
N PHE A 187 -12.31 -0.34 2.03
CA PHE A 187 -11.14 -0.73 2.80
C PHE A 187 -10.95 -2.24 2.75
N VAL A 188 -9.73 -2.71 2.58
CA VAL A 188 -9.38 -4.12 2.52
C VAL A 188 -8.69 -4.51 3.82
N THR A 189 -9.17 -5.57 4.50
CA THR A 189 -8.48 -6.11 5.67
C THR A 189 -7.16 -6.75 5.27
N VAL A 190 -6.15 -6.68 6.14
CA VAL A 190 -4.82 -7.22 5.85
C VAL A 190 -4.71 -8.68 6.33
N HIS A 191 -4.03 -9.51 5.52
CA HIS A 191 -3.57 -10.85 5.91
C HIS A 191 -2.04 -10.86 5.87
N VAL A 192 -1.42 -10.85 7.04
CA VAL A 192 0.03 -10.73 7.19
C VAL A 192 0.50 -11.41 8.48
N ASP A 193 1.54 -12.22 8.43
CA ASP A 193 2.13 -12.83 9.64
C ASP A 193 2.93 -11.78 10.43
N ARG A 194 2.22 -10.85 11.07
CA ARG A 194 2.78 -9.77 11.90
C ARG A 194 1.88 -9.47 13.08
N SER A 195 2.49 -9.06 14.18
CA SER A 195 1.80 -8.77 15.45
C SER A 195 0.77 -7.65 15.38
N TRP A 196 0.78 -6.83 14.34
CA TRP A 196 -0.17 -5.74 14.16
C TRP A 196 -1.41 -6.08 13.30
N GLN A 197 -1.49 -7.29 12.70
CA GLN A 197 -2.61 -7.68 11.85
C GLN A 197 -3.96 -7.42 12.51
N ASP A 198 -4.16 -7.96 13.72
CA ASP A 198 -5.44 -7.85 14.42
C ASP A 198 -5.76 -6.40 14.83
N GLN A 199 -4.73 -5.63 15.17
CA GLN A 199 -4.89 -4.20 15.47
C GLN A 199 -5.35 -3.43 14.23
N VAL A 200 -4.71 -3.63 13.08
CA VAL A 200 -5.07 -2.98 11.82
C VAL A 200 -6.50 -3.35 11.43
N ASN A 201 -6.81 -4.63 11.40
CA ASN A 201 -8.13 -5.10 11.01
C ASN A 201 -9.23 -4.58 11.96
N GLY A 202 -8.97 -4.58 13.26
CA GLY A 202 -9.90 -4.01 14.24
C GLY A 202 -10.13 -2.50 14.06
N VAL A 203 -9.11 -1.73 13.64
CA VAL A 203 -9.27 -0.30 13.28
C VAL A 203 -10.13 -0.16 12.03
N LEU A 204 -9.88 -0.97 10.99
CA LEU A 204 -10.66 -0.94 9.76
C LEU A 204 -12.13 -1.28 10.01
N GLU A 205 -12.43 -2.35 10.76
CA GLU A 205 -13.79 -2.77 11.11
C GLU A 205 -14.56 -1.69 11.88
N ARG A 206 -13.96 -1.13 12.93
CA ARG A 206 -14.56 -0.01 13.66
C ARG A 206 -14.69 1.23 12.81
N GLY A 207 -13.68 1.49 11.96
CA GLY A 207 -13.64 2.63 11.09
C GLY A 207 -14.80 2.66 10.10
N VAL A 208 -15.01 1.57 9.36
CA VAL A 208 -16.08 1.50 8.35
C VAL A 208 -17.48 1.61 8.95
N SER A 209 -17.67 1.27 10.23
CA SER A 209 -18.96 1.42 10.89
C SER A 209 -19.33 2.89 11.19
N ARG A 210 -18.38 3.82 11.13
CA ARG A 210 -18.58 5.24 11.46
C ARG A 210 -18.94 6.12 10.26
N TYR A 211 -18.76 5.63 9.02
CA TYR A 211 -18.93 6.43 7.81
C TYR A 211 -19.84 5.70 6.80
N GLU A 212 -20.88 6.37 6.35
CA GLU A 212 -21.93 5.77 5.48
C GLU A 212 -21.42 5.37 4.09
N ASN A 213 -20.38 6.06 3.59
CA ASN A 213 -19.82 5.81 2.27
C ASN A 213 -18.70 4.75 2.27
N THR A 214 -18.47 4.06 3.38
CA THR A 214 -17.43 3.04 3.52
C THR A 214 -17.97 1.62 3.47
N VAL A 215 -17.14 0.68 3.07
CA VAL A 215 -17.41 -0.76 3.13
C VAL A 215 -16.09 -1.52 3.32
N LEU A 216 -16.18 -2.67 4.00
CA LEU A 216 -15.05 -3.57 4.22
C LEU A 216 -15.03 -4.69 3.18
N ALA A 217 -13.89 -4.91 2.56
CA ALA A 217 -13.55 -6.12 1.83
C ALA A 217 -12.74 -7.01 2.79
N ASP A 218 -13.41 -7.99 3.39
CA ASP A 218 -12.81 -8.87 4.41
C ASP A 218 -11.89 -9.91 3.75
N TRP A 219 -10.70 -9.45 3.36
CA TRP A 219 -9.66 -10.30 2.79
C TRP A 219 -9.08 -11.26 3.81
N GLN A 220 -8.86 -10.81 5.05
CA GLN A 220 -8.23 -11.60 6.10
C GLN A 220 -9.00 -12.90 6.37
N SER A 221 -10.32 -12.83 6.55
CA SER A 221 -11.13 -14.01 6.84
C SER A 221 -11.15 -15.01 5.69
N LEU A 222 -11.11 -14.53 4.46
CA LEU A 222 -11.06 -15.37 3.27
C LEU A 222 -9.67 -15.99 3.07
N ALA A 223 -8.63 -15.18 3.16
CA ALA A 223 -7.23 -15.56 3.00
C ALA A 223 -6.78 -16.61 4.01
N ALA A 224 -7.20 -16.49 5.26
CA ALA A 224 -6.87 -17.44 6.34
C ALA A 224 -7.35 -18.88 6.08
N GLN A 225 -8.30 -19.07 5.18
CA GLN A 225 -8.82 -20.39 4.80
C GLN A 225 -8.04 -21.01 3.62
N HIS A 226 -7.14 -20.25 2.99
CA HIS A 226 -6.50 -20.60 1.73
C HIS A 226 -4.98 -20.36 1.75
N PRO A 227 -4.23 -21.04 2.65
CA PRO A 227 -2.77 -20.87 2.72
C PRO A 227 -2.06 -21.22 1.41
N GLU A 228 -2.66 -22.03 0.55
CA GLU A 228 -2.15 -22.41 -0.77
C GLU A 228 -2.11 -21.26 -1.79
N TRP A 229 -2.74 -20.11 -1.48
CA TRP A 229 -2.71 -18.95 -2.36
C TRP A 229 -1.45 -18.11 -2.22
N PHE A 230 -0.67 -18.31 -1.17
CA PHE A 230 0.43 -17.44 -0.80
C PHE A 230 1.81 -18.04 -1.11
N TYR A 231 2.79 -17.19 -1.24
CA TYR A 231 4.19 -17.59 -1.12
C TYR A 231 4.48 -18.05 0.32
N ALA A 232 5.69 -18.58 0.54
CA ALA A 232 6.12 -19.09 1.85
C ALA A 232 6.09 -18.06 2.99
N ASP A 233 5.97 -16.78 2.68
CA ASP A 233 5.85 -15.67 3.64
C ASP A 233 4.41 -15.46 4.16
N ALA A 234 3.45 -16.25 3.69
CA ALA A 234 2.03 -16.19 4.05
C ALA A 234 1.38 -14.78 3.89
N THR A 235 1.93 -13.95 3.00
CA THR A 235 1.50 -12.56 2.80
C THR A 235 1.33 -12.23 1.32
N HIS A 236 2.37 -12.49 0.53
CA HIS A 236 2.38 -12.16 -0.89
C HIS A 236 1.76 -13.25 -1.75
N LEU A 237 1.08 -12.83 -2.80
CA LEU A 237 0.37 -13.68 -3.74
C LEU A 237 1.19 -13.85 -5.03
N PRO A 238 1.18 -15.03 -5.66
CA PRO A 238 1.61 -15.13 -7.05
C PRO A 238 0.85 -14.14 -7.92
N ILE A 239 1.56 -13.33 -8.69
CA ILE A 239 0.96 -12.30 -9.56
C ILE A 239 -0.07 -12.96 -10.48
N ALA A 240 -1.29 -12.43 -10.49
CA ALA A 240 -2.44 -12.98 -11.20
C ALA A 240 -2.76 -14.47 -10.87
N GLY A 241 -2.23 -15.00 -9.76
CA GLY A 241 -2.57 -16.31 -9.24
C GLY A 241 -4.00 -16.38 -8.68
N PRO A 242 -4.45 -17.56 -8.22
CA PRO A 242 -5.81 -17.72 -7.70
C PRO A 242 -6.17 -16.73 -6.58
N GLY A 243 -5.30 -16.56 -5.58
CA GLY A 243 -5.52 -15.62 -4.49
C GLY A 243 -5.64 -14.16 -4.97
N ALA A 244 -4.79 -13.74 -5.92
CA ALA A 244 -4.85 -12.40 -6.50
C ALA A 244 -6.15 -12.16 -7.30
N GLN A 245 -6.65 -13.18 -8.00
CA GLN A 245 -7.95 -13.11 -8.70
C GLN A 245 -9.12 -12.99 -7.72
N VAL A 246 -9.07 -13.75 -6.63
CA VAL A 246 -10.09 -13.70 -5.58
C VAL A 246 -10.09 -12.36 -4.86
N LEU A 247 -8.93 -11.81 -4.54
CA LEU A 247 -8.80 -10.48 -3.93
C LEU A 247 -9.40 -9.41 -4.85
N ALA A 248 -9.08 -9.45 -6.15
CA ALA A 248 -9.66 -8.54 -7.13
C ALA A 248 -11.19 -8.64 -7.19
N TRP A 249 -11.74 -9.87 -7.25
CA TRP A 249 -13.18 -10.10 -7.21
C TRP A 249 -13.81 -9.56 -5.91
N LEU A 250 -13.20 -9.85 -4.75
CA LEU A 250 -13.69 -9.38 -3.47
C LEU A 250 -13.79 -7.86 -3.43
N ILE A 251 -12.75 -7.16 -3.89
CA ILE A 251 -12.72 -5.68 -3.96
C ILE A 251 -13.85 -5.16 -4.86
N VAL A 252 -13.96 -5.70 -6.09
CA VAL A 252 -14.94 -5.23 -7.10
C VAL A 252 -16.38 -5.53 -6.66
N SER A 253 -16.61 -6.60 -5.90
CA SER A 253 -17.94 -6.93 -5.33
C SER A 253 -18.47 -5.86 -4.37
N LYS A 254 -17.64 -4.88 -3.97
CA LYS A 254 -17.99 -3.80 -3.03
C LYS A 254 -18.29 -2.44 -3.69
N PHE A 255 -18.21 -2.33 -5.02
CA PHE A 255 -18.40 -1.07 -5.77
C PHE A 255 -19.82 -0.53 -5.85
#